data_7cb4f580977e40ae62f601d4988c6371
#
_entry.id   7cb4f580977e40ae62f601d4988c6371
#
_cell.length_a   1.000
_cell.length_b   1.000
_cell.length_c   1.000
_cell.angle_alpha   90.00
_cell.angle_beta   90.00
_cell.angle_gamma   90.00
#
_symmetry.space_group_name_H-M   'P 1'
#
loop_
_entity.id
_entity.type
_entity.pdbx_description
1 polymer ?
#
loop_
_entity_poly.entity_id
_entity_poly.type
_entity_poly.pdbx_seq_one_letter_code
_entity_poly.pdbx_strand_id
1 'polypeptide(L)'
;AKEANLEVPIKKINSPEQSLGCFINALPILPHKFPVHCKPGKPEELNAPAVIEAIEIAVNYAKTGLVSALVTNPIQKEILTKEKFQYPGHTEFLAALCGAEVEPVMLLASNELLVVPVTVHEPLANVTKILNESLLQRTILIANSALKTDFLINSPRLCVSGLNPHAGENGTIGLEEEQIIKPVIESLKNSGLW
;
A
#
# COMPACT_ATOMS: atom_id res chain seq x y z
N ALA A 1 -11.11 13.47 -19.54
CA ALA A 1 -12.19 14.43 -19.27
C ALA A 1 -13.15 14.53 -20.47
N LYS A 2 -12.68 14.91 -21.65
CA LYS A 2 -13.56 15.06 -22.84
C LYS A 2 -14.33 13.78 -23.21
N GLU A 3 -13.69 12.61 -23.18
CA GLU A 3 -14.34 11.32 -23.47
C GLU A 3 -15.35 10.88 -22.41
N ALA A 4 -15.20 11.37 -21.18
CA ALA A 4 -16.13 11.13 -20.08
C ALA A 4 -17.17 12.25 -19.92
N ASN A 5 -17.26 13.19 -20.85
CA ASN A 5 -18.10 14.38 -20.76
C ASN A 5 -17.94 15.18 -19.45
N LEU A 6 -16.71 15.20 -18.92
CA LEU A 6 -16.38 15.96 -17.71
C LEU A 6 -15.70 17.27 -18.09
N GLU A 7 -16.29 18.37 -17.68
CA GLU A 7 -15.69 19.71 -17.79
C GLU A 7 -14.79 19.98 -16.59
N VAL A 8 -13.55 19.48 -16.68
CA VAL A 8 -12.53 19.72 -15.65
C VAL A 8 -11.47 20.65 -16.24
N PRO A 9 -11.28 21.84 -15.68
CA PRO A 9 -10.17 22.71 -16.06
C PRO A 9 -8.84 21.98 -15.79
N ILE A 10 -7.98 21.90 -16.82
CA ILE A 10 -6.68 21.24 -16.73
C ILE A 10 -5.59 22.26 -17.00
N LYS A 11 -4.58 22.29 -16.14
CA LYS A 11 -3.37 23.09 -16.32
C LYS A 11 -2.13 22.20 -16.40
N LYS A 12 -1.41 22.29 -17.52
CA LYS A 12 -0.10 21.65 -17.65
C LYS A 12 0.92 22.34 -16.74
N ILE A 13 1.66 21.57 -15.98
CA ILE A 13 2.76 22.01 -15.13
C ILE A 13 4.03 21.29 -15.55
N ASN A 14 5.20 21.82 -15.18
CA ASN A 14 6.51 21.26 -15.51
C ASN A 14 7.17 20.59 -14.30
N SER A 15 6.68 20.89 -13.09
CA SER A 15 7.17 20.28 -11.85
C SER A 15 6.08 20.20 -10.78
N PRO A 16 6.17 19.27 -9.80
CA PRO A 16 5.16 19.11 -8.76
C PRO A 16 4.91 20.37 -7.92
N GLU A 17 5.94 21.17 -7.66
CA GLU A 17 5.85 22.39 -6.83
C GLU A 17 4.87 23.42 -7.41
N GLN A 18 4.65 23.41 -8.73
CA GLN A 18 3.71 24.32 -9.39
C GLN A 18 2.24 23.94 -9.12
N SER A 19 1.98 22.76 -8.54
CA SER A 19 0.61 22.27 -8.33
C SER A 19 -0.18 23.12 -7.35
N LEU A 20 0.40 23.52 -6.23
CA LEU A 20 -0.28 24.32 -5.19
C LEU A 20 -0.83 25.64 -5.73
N GLY A 21 -0.10 26.30 -6.62
CA GLY A 21 -0.50 27.58 -7.19
C GLY A 21 -1.64 27.49 -8.21
N CYS A 22 -1.98 26.31 -8.70
CA CYS A 22 -3.03 26.16 -9.72
C CYS A 22 -4.18 25.21 -9.33
N PHE A 23 -4.02 24.41 -8.27
CA PHE A 23 -5.00 23.38 -7.89
C PHE A 23 -6.38 23.95 -7.54
N ILE A 24 -6.46 25.18 -7.04
CA ILE A 24 -7.73 25.86 -6.71
C ILE A 24 -8.61 26.05 -7.95
N ASN A 25 -8.00 26.33 -9.12
CA ASN A 25 -8.71 26.70 -10.34
C ASN A 25 -8.66 25.63 -11.44
N ALA A 26 -7.72 24.68 -11.37
CA ALA A 26 -7.55 23.66 -12.39
C ALA A 26 -6.79 22.45 -11.83
N LEU A 27 -7.06 21.28 -12.39
CA LEU A 27 -6.29 20.06 -12.10
C LEU A 27 -4.89 20.20 -12.71
N PRO A 28 -3.81 20.25 -11.90
CA PRO A 28 -2.45 20.28 -12.41
C PRO A 28 -2.07 18.93 -13.01
N ILE A 29 -1.47 18.93 -14.19
CA ILE A 29 -1.03 17.71 -14.85
C ILE A 29 0.41 17.87 -15.32
N LEU A 30 1.30 16.98 -14.87
CA LEU A 30 2.60 16.73 -15.49
C LEU A 30 2.37 15.87 -16.74
N PRO A 31 2.65 16.40 -17.95
CA PRO A 31 2.41 15.65 -19.18
C PRO A 31 3.32 14.41 -19.23
N HIS A 32 2.71 13.24 -19.46
CA HIS A 32 3.40 12.01 -19.76
C HIS A 32 2.89 11.44 -21.08
N LYS A 33 3.79 11.07 -22.00
CA LYS A 33 3.42 10.62 -23.33
C LYS A 33 3.10 9.13 -23.33
N PHE A 34 1.92 8.81 -23.86
CA PHE A 34 1.56 7.44 -24.19
C PHE A 34 1.76 7.21 -25.70
N PRO A 35 2.38 6.07 -26.12
CA PRO A 35 2.64 5.76 -27.52
C PRO A 35 1.38 5.74 -28.38
N VAL A 36 0.28 5.21 -27.83
CA VAL A 36 -1.01 5.13 -28.51
C VAL A 36 -2.13 5.74 -27.67
N HIS A 37 -3.18 6.14 -28.36
CA HIS A 37 -4.34 6.76 -27.70
C HIS A 37 -5.07 5.79 -26.77
N CYS A 38 -5.26 6.19 -25.51
CA CYS A 38 -5.95 5.39 -24.51
C CYS A 38 -7.47 5.50 -24.72
N LYS A 39 -8.15 4.36 -24.86
CA LYS A 39 -9.62 4.27 -24.85
C LYS A 39 -10.09 3.64 -23.57
N PRO A 40 -11.04 4.25 -22.83
CA PRO A 40 -11.60 3.65 -21.63
C PRO A 40 -12.12 2.22 -21.88
N GLY A 41 -11.77 1.28 -20.97
CA GLY A 41 -12.17 -0.12 -21.10
C GLY A 41 -11.42 -0.93 -22.16
N LYS A 42 -10.49 -0.31 -22.93
CA LYS A 42 -9.68 -0.99 -23.93
C LYS A 42 -8.20 -0.76 -23.63
N PRO A 43 -7.59 -1.64 -22.87
CA PRO A 43 -6.17 -1.51 -22.57
C PRO A 43 -5.31 -1.83 -23.80
N GLU A 44 -4.22 -1.09 -23.95
CA GLU A 44 -3.30 -1.18 -25.10
C GLU A 44 -1.91 -1.58 -24.59
N GLU A 45 -1.38 -2.70 -25.10
CA GLU A 45 -0.07 -3.24 -24.69
C GLU A 45 1.07 -2.24 -24.92
N LEU A 46 1.03 -1.51 -26.02
CA LEU A 46 2.04 -0.50 -26.37
C LEU A 46 2.15 0.63 -25.35
N ASN A 47 1.14 0.81 -24.49
CA ASN A 47 1.16 1.81 -23.42
C ASN A 47 1.77 1.27 -22.09
N ALA A 48 2.01 -0.03 -21.97
CA ALA A 48 2.50 -0.62 -20.73
C ALA A 48 3.83 -0.04 -20.22
N PRO A 49 4.85 0.18 -21.07
CA PRO A 49 6.08 0.84 -20.64
C PRO A 49 5.85 2.24 -20.08
N ALA A 50 4.98 3.02 -20.71
CA ALA A 50 4.66 4.37 -20.23
C ALA A 50 3.90 4.36 -18.89
N VAL A 51 3.09 3.35 -18.62
CA VAL A 51 2.43 3.18 -17.30
C VAL A 51 3.48 2.88 -16.23
N ILE A 52 4.42 1.98 -16.50
CA ILE A 52 5.52 1.64 -15.59
C ILE A 52 6.36 2.88 -15.30
N GLU A 53 6.83 3.57 -16.34
CA GLU A 53 7.62 4.79 -16.22
C GLU A 53 6.90 5.89 -15.41
N ALA A 54 5.58 6.06 -15.60
CA ALA A 54 4.81 7.03 -14.82
C ALA A 54 4.80 6.71 -13.31
N ILE A 55 4.74 5.43 -12.95
CA ILE A 55 4.82 4.98 -11.55
C ILE A 55 6.23 5.22 -11.00
N GLU A 56 7.28 4.86 -11.74
CA GLU A 56 8.68 5.07 -11.34
C GLU A 56 8.98 6.56 -11.09
N ILE A 57 8.52 7.44 -11.98
CA ILE A 57 8.64 8.90 -11.81
C ILE A 57 7.94 9.36 -10.54
N ALA A 58 6.70 8.91 -10.31
CA ALA A 58 5.92 9.30 -9.15
C ALA A 58 6.54 8.81 -7.83
N VAL A 59 7.08 7.59 -7.80
CA VAL A 59 7.84 7.06 -6.66
C VAL A 59 9.10 7.89 -6.42
N ASN A 60 9.83 8.26 -7.47
CA ASN A 60 11.01 9.10 -7.32
C ASN A 60 10.67 10.48 -6.73
N TYR A 61 9.56 11.10 -7.13
CA TYR A 61 9.09 12.35 -6.52
C TYR A 61 8.78 12.19 -5.02
N ALA A 62 8.16 11.08 -4.63
CA ALA A 62 7.89 10.79 -3.23
C ALA A 62 9.20 10.56 -2.44
N LYS A 63 10.13 9.76 -2.98
CA LYS A 63 11.43 9.48 -2.35
C LYS A 63 12.30 10.73 -2.17
N THR A 64 12.21 11.67 -3.10
CA THR A 64 12.96 12.94 -3.04
C THR A 64 12.25 14.02 -2.25
N GLY A 65 11.07 13.75 -1.71
CA GLY A 65 10.31 14.72 -0.90
C GLY A 65 9.61 15.81 -1.72
N LEU A 66 9.57 15.69 -3.05
CA LEU A 66 8.87 16.64 -3.91
C LEU A 66 7.33 16.50 -3.81
N VAL A 67 6.86 15.33 -3.40
CA VAL A 67 5.45 15.05 -3.09
C VAL A 67 5.38 14.26 -1.78
N SER A 68 4.27 14.41 -1.04
CA SER A 68 4.09 13.79 0.26
C SER A 68 3.62 12.34 0.20
N ALA A 69 2.98 11.95 -0.88
CA ALA A 69 2.44 10.59 -1.05
C ALA A 69 2.18 10.28 -2.52
N LEU A 70 1.99 9.00 -2.81
CA LEU A 70 1.57 8.50 -4.11
C LEU A 70 0.18 7.89 -4.00
N VAL A 71 -0.74 8.35 -4.84
CA VAL A 71 -2.07 7.76 -5.03
C VAL A 71 -2.16 7.19 -6.43
N THR A 72 -2.43 5.90 -6.56
CA THR A 72 -2.47 5.21 -7.84
C THR A 72 -3.88 4.83 -8.26
N ASN A 73 -4.14 4.89 -9.56
CA ASN A 73 -5.26 4.19 -10.16
C ASN A 73 -4.93 2.70 -10.31
N PRO A 74 -5.95 1.82 -10.44
CA PRO A 74 -5.71 0.41 -10.73
C PRO A 74 -4.90 0.22 -12.02
N ILE A 75 -4.00 -0.76 -12.00
CA ILE A 75 -3.28 -1.21 -13.21
C ILE A 75 -3.89 -2.50 -13.72
N GLN A 76 -3.77 -2.73 -15.03
CA GLN A 76 -4.18 -3.99 -15.64
C GLN A 76 -2.96 -4.92 -15.76
N LYS A 77 -2.85 -5.85 -14.81
CA LYS A 77 -1.72 -6.78 -14.70
C LYS A 77 -1.42 -7.56 -15.98
N GLU A 78 -2.48 -8.07 -16.63
CA GLU A 78 -2.35 -8.91 -17.83
C GLU A 78 -1.47 -8.28 -18.91
N ILE A 79 -1.66 -6.97 -19.13
CA ILE A 79 -0.89 -6.23 -20.14
C ILE A 79 0.54 -5.96 -19.67
N LEU A 80 0.70 -5.58 -18.40
CA LEU A 80 2.02 -5.29 -17.84
C LEU A 80 2.90 -6.56 -17.79
N THR A 81 2.31 -7.73 -17.50
CA THR A 81 3.03 -9.00 -17.46
C THR A 81 3.65 -9.38 -18.81
N LYS A 82 3.00 -9.04 -19.92
CA LYS A 82 3.54 -9.24 -21.28
C LYS A 82 4.81 -8.41 -21.52
N GLU A 83 4.94 -7.27 -20.89
CA GLU A 83 6.13 -6.39 -20.91
C GLU A 83 7.15 -6.71 -19.81
N LYS A 84 7.20 -7.96 -19.33
CA LYS A 84 8.12 -8.45 -18.30
C LYS A 84 7.94 -7.81 -16.92
N PHE A 85 6.76 -7.29 -16.61
CA PHE A 85 6.44 -6.85 -15.27
C PHE A 85 6.37 -8.09 -14.34
N GLN A 86 7.38 -8.24 -13.48
CA GLN A 86 7.61 -9.45 -12.69
C GLN A 86 6.95 -9.40 -11.29
N TYR A 87 6.16 -8.37 -11.00
CA TYR A 87 5.60 -8.14 -9.68
C TYR A 87 4.15 -8.65 -9.59
N PRO A 88 3.74 -9.26 -8.45
CA PRO A 88 2.37 -9.71 -8.24
C PRO A 88 1.34 -8.58 -8.31
N GLY A 89 1.73 -7.35 -7.92
CA GLY A 89 0.86 -6.20 -7.94
C GLY A 89 1.57 -4.88 -7.71
N HIS A 90 0.78 -3.82 -7.49
CA HIS A 90 1.30 -2.49 -7.16
C HIS A 90 2.15 -2.48 -5.90
N THR A 91 1.69 -3.17 -4.86
CA THR A 91 2.32 -3.17 -3.55
C THR A 91 3.77 -3.64 -3.62
N GLU A 92 4.00 -4.78 -4.28
CA GLU A 92 5.31 -5.38 -4.44
C GLU A 92 6.19 -4.55 -5.37
N PHE A 93 5.61 -3.97 -6.43
CA PHE A 93 6.33 -3.09 -7.33
C PHE A 93 6.78 -1.81 -6.63
N LEU A 94 5.89 -1.15 -5.88
CA LEU A 94 6.21 0.06 -5.12
C LEU A 94 7.28 -0.23 -4.05
N ALA A 95 7.17 -1.35 -3.34
CA ALA A 95 8.17 -1.77 -2.37
C ALA A 95 9.55 -1.96 -3.01
N ALA A 96 9.61 -2.63 -4.16
CA ALA A 96 10.86 -2.83 -4.90
C ALA A 96 11.49 -1.50 -5.35
N LEU A 97 10.68 -0.53 -5.80
CA LEU A 97 11.15 0.80 -6.18
C LEU A 97 11.63 1.63 -4.96
N CYS A 98 11.05 1.40 -3.80
CA CYS A 98 11.48 2.06 -2.56
C CYS A 98 12.82 1.54 -2.05
N GLY A 99 13.13 0.27 -2.24
CA GLY A 99 14.39 -0.37 -1.87
C GLY A 99 14.22 -1.82 -1.47
N ALA A 100 15.28 -2.61 -1.57
CA ALA A 100 15.23 -4.06 -1.34
C ALA A 100 14.86 -4.48 0.10
N GLU A 101 15.00 -3.58 1.07
CA GLU A 101 14.71 -3.84 2.49
C GLU A 101 13.33 -3.33 2.93
N VAL A 102 12.54 -2.78 2.01
CA VAL A 102 11.20 -2.26 2.33
C VAL A 102 10.18 -3.39 2.32
N GLU A 103 9.65 -3.70 3.48
CA GLU A 103 8.51 -4.62 3.61
C GLU A 103 7.19 -3.83 3.59
N PRO A 104 6.33 -4.05 2.61
CA PRO A 104 5.05 -3.36 2.54
C PRO A 104 4.08 -3.94 3.58
N VAL A 105 3.39 -3.08 4.30
CA VAL A 105 2.30 -3.44 5.21
C VAL A 105 1.03 -2.76 4.74
N MET A 106 -0.01 -3.56 4.50
CA MET A 106 -1.33 -3.05 4.12
C MET A 106 -2.03 -2.46 5.34
N LEU A 107 -2.64 -1.28 5.17
CA LEU A 107 -3.53 -0.68 6.15
C LEU A 107 -4.83 -0.29 5.48
N LEU A 108 -5.94 -0.77 6.00
CA LEU A 108 -7.29 -0.36 5.63
C LEU A 108 -7.73 0.73 6.61
N ALA A 109 -8.07 1.90 6.08
CA ALA A 109 -8.36 3.07 6.90
C ALA A 109 -9.75 3.63 6.64
N SER A 110 -10.49 3.89 7.70
CA SER A 110 -11.67 4.74 7.73
C SER A 110 -11.56 5.78 8.84
N ASN A 111 -12.54 6.66 8.96
CA ASN A 111 -12.56 7.62 10.07
C ASN A 111 -12.73 6.96 11.44
N GLU A 112 -13.35 5.77 11.49
CA GLU A 112 -13.70 5.07 12.71
C GLU A 112 -12.72 3.95 13.06
N LEU A 113 -12.04 3.38 12.06
CA LEU A 113 -11.24 2.16 12.26
C LEU A 113 -10.06 2.09 11.31
N LEU A 114 -8.91 1.73 11.86
CA LEU A 114 -7.70 1.35 11.14
C LEU A 114 -7.45 -0.15 11.35
N VAL A 115 -7.30 -0.91 10.26
CA VAL A 115 -7.07 -2.35 10.31
C VAL A 115 -5.84 -2.72 9.50
N VAL A 116 -4.94 -3.48 10.11
CA VAL A 116 -3.75 -4.04 9.46
C VAL A 116 -3.91 -5.55 9.39
N PRO A 117 -4.19 -6.14 8.21
CA PRO A 117 -4.16 -7.58 8.05
C PRO A 117 -2.72 -8.09 8.08
N VAL A 118 -2.46 -9.12 8.90
CA VAL A 118 -1.13 -9.74 9.00
C VAL A 118 -0.81 -10.60 7.78
N THR A 119 -1.82 -11.27 7.22
CA THR A 119 -1.73 -12.07 5.99
C THR A 119 -2.59 -11.42 4.90
N VAL A 120 -2.04 -11.29 3.68
CA VAL A 120 -2.67 -10.57 2.56
C VAL A 120 -2.61 -11.47 1.31
N HIS A 121 -3.73 -11.56 0.57
CA HIS A 121 -3.84 -12.33 -0.68
C HIS A 121 -3.57 -13.83 -0.55
N GLU A 122 -3.80 -14.39 0.64
CA GLU A 122 -3.58 -15.80 0.93
C GLU A 122 -4.90 -16.59 1.01
N PRO A 123 -4.94 -17.81 0.50
CA PRO A 123 -6.06 -18.72 0.77
C PRO A 123 -6.21 -18.95 2.27
N LEU A 124 -7.43 -18.99 2.76
CA LEU A 124 -7.71 -19.18 4.19
C LEU A 124 -7.00 -20.43 4.78
N ALA A 125 -6.92 -21.51 4.02
CA ALA A 125 -6.22 -22.74 4.41
C ALA A 125 -4.71 -22.58 4.61
N ASN A 126 -4.11 -21.50 4.13
CA ASN A 126 -2.68 -21.20 4.28
C ASN A 126 -2.38 -20.28 5.47
N VAL A 127 -3.37 -19.57 5.98
CA VAL A 127 -3.18 -18.56 7.04
C VAL A 127 -2.46 -19.15 8.25
N THR A 128 -2.89 -20.30 8.75
CA THR A 128 -2.28 -20.95 9.90
C THR A 128 -0.85 -21.46 9.65
N LYS A 129 -0.48 -21.69 8.40
CA LYS A 129 0.87 -22.13 8.02
C LYS A 129 1.85 -20.97 7.85
N ILE A 130 1.33 -19.81 7.47
CA ILE A 130 2.12 -18.60 7.18
C ILE A 130 2.29 -17.77 8.45
N LEU A 131 1.27 -17.72 9.29
CA LEU A 131 1.31 -16.98 10.54
C LEU A 131 2.41 -17.54 11.45
N ASN A 132 3.37 -16.69 11.79
CA ASN A 132 4.46 -17.01 12.71
C ASN A 132 4.84 -15.75 13.51
N GLU A 133 5.63 -15.94 14.56
CA GLU A 133 6.05 -14.86 15.46
C GLU A 133 6.75 -13.72 14.72
N SER A 134 7.66 -14.03 13.82
CA SER A 134 8.43 -13.03 13.07
C SER A 134 7.55 -12.16 12.19
N LEU A 135 6.61 -12.76 11.44
CA LEU A 135 5.67 -12.01 10.60
C LEU A 135 4.79 -11.10 11.44
N LEU A 136 4.20 -11.63 12.52
CA LEU A 136 3.33 -10.85 13.41
C LEU A 136 4.08 -9.68 14.06
N GLN A 137 5.26 -9.96 14.60
CA GLN A 137 6.11 -8.94 15.25
C GLN A 137 6.49 -7.82 14.29
N ARG A 138 6.99 -8.16 13.09
CA ARG A 138 7.37 -7.17 12.08
C ARG A 138 6.17 -6.31 11.67
N THR A 139 5.03 -6.94 11.39
CA THR A 139 3.80 -6.21 11.02
C THR A 139 3.39 -5.21 12.09
N ILE A 140 3.41 -5.61 13.37
CA ILE A 140 3.09 -4.72 14.49
C ILE A 140 4.09 -3.56 14.59
N LEU A 141 5.40 -3.84 14.47
CA LEU A 141 6.43 -2.81 14.57
C LEU A 141 6.33 -1.78 13.44
N ILE A 142 6.12 -2.22 12.19
CA ILE A 142 5.95 -1.35 11.04
C ILE A 142 4.68 -0.51 11.20
N ALA A 143 3.56 -1.13 11.59
CA ALA A 143 2.30 -0.42 11.83
C ALA A 143 2.44 0.63 12.93
N ASN A 144 3.08 0.30 14.06
CA ASN A 144 3.32 1.24 15.15
C ASN A 144 4.20 2.42 14.72
N SER A 145 5.25 2.15 13.94
CA SER A 145 6.10 3.20 13.40
C SER A 145 5.34 4.14 12.48
N ALA A 146 4.59 3.60 11.50
CA ALA A 146 3.80 4.38 10.57
C ALA A 146 2.72 5.21 11.27
N LEU A 147 2.03 4.66 12.26
CA LEU A 147 1.06 5.41 13.06
C LEU A 147 1.68 6.62 13.77
N LYS A 148 2.93 6.51 14.21
CA LYS A 148 3.67 7.63 14.83
C LYS A 148 4.16 8.65 13.80
N THR A 149 4.79 8.18 12.73
CA THR A 149 5.48 9.06 11.76
C THR A 149 4.53 9.65 10.73
N ASP A 150 3.63 8.84 10.18
CA ASP A 150 2.81 9.23 9.04
C ASP A 150 1.42 9.71 9.46
N PHE A 151 0.87 9.11 10.53
CA PHE A 151 -0.42 9.51 11.11
C PHE A 151 -0.29 10.48 12.29
N LEU A 152 0.93 10.76 12.75
CA LEU A 152 1.23 11.68 13.86
C LEU A 152 0.53 11.31 15.19
N ILE A 153 0.30 10.03 15.42
CA ILE A 153 -0.29 9.51 16.65
C ILE A 153 0.84 9.21 17.64
N ASN A 154 1.08 10.09 18.60
CA ASN A 154 2.23 9.96 19.52
C ASN A 154 2.22 8.67 20.35
N SER A 155 1.05 8.17 20.73
CA SER A 155 0.87 6.94 21.51
C SER A 155 -0.18 6.05 20.86
N PRO A 156 0.17 5.33 19.77
CA PRO A 156 -0.79 4.48 19.09
C PRO A 156 -1.18 3.30 19.97
N ARG A 157 -2.46 2.98 19.98
CA ARG A 157 -3.01 1.81 20.68
C ARG A 157 -3.31 0.72 19.65
N LEU A 158 -2.56 -0.36 19.70
CA LEU A 158 -2.70 -1.49 18.81
C LEU A 158 -3.42 -2.64 19.53
N CYS A 159 -4.49 -3.14 18.96
CA CYS A 159 -5.19 -4.33 19.45
C CYS A 159 -4.95 -5.46 18.46
N VAL A 160 -4.46 -6.59 18.93
CA VAL A 160 -4.31 -7.80 18.13
C VAL A 160 -5.52 -8.69 18.37
N SER A 161 -6.30 -8.94 17.32
CA SER A 161 -7.47 -9.82 17.41
C SER A 161 -7.04 -11.29 17.43
N GLY A 162 -7.91 -12.17 17.97
CA GLY A 162 -7.75 -13.60 17.79
C GLY A 162 -7.88 -14.03 16.33
N LEU A 163 -7.33 -15.17 15.98
CA LEU A 163 -7.40 -15.76 14.64
C LEU A 163 -8.84 -16.15 14.25
N ASN A 164 -9.65 -16.47 15.24
CA ASN A 164 -11.08 -16.75 15.09
C ASN A 164 -11.87 -16.16 16.27
N PRO A 165 -13.23 -16.15 16.23
CA PRO A 165 -14.04 -15.58 17.31
C PRO A 165 -13.83 -16.22 18.70
N HIS A 166 -13.35 -17.45 18.75
CA HIS A 166 -13.12 -18.19 19.99
C HIS A 166 -11.69 -18.00 20.53
N ALA A 167 -10.77 -17.39 19.77
CA ALA A 167 -9.37 -17.20 20.15
C ALA A 167 -8.71 -18.47 20.72
N GLY A 168 -8.97 -19.63 20.05
CA GLY A 168 -8.41 -20.92 20.42
C GLY A 168 -8.96 -21.56 21.71
N GLU A 169 -9.80 -20.89 22.50
CA GLU A 169 -10.38 -21.36 23.76
C GLU A 169 -9.36 -22.04 24.68
N ASN A 170 -8.26 -21.34 24.96
CA ASN A 170 -7.11 -21.84 25.74
C ASN A 170 -6.51 -23.14 25.18
N GLY A 171 -6.45 -23.27 23.86
CA GLY A 171 -5.85 -24.39 23.15
C GLY A 171 -6.82 -25.54 22.85
N THR A 172 -8.11 -25.40 23.17
CA THR A 172 -9.10 -26.46 22.92
C THR A 172 -9.44 -26.58 21.44
N ILE A 173 -9.45 -25.48 20.71
CA ILE A 173 -9.80 -25.43 19.28
C ILE A 173 -8.75 -24.75 18.40
N GLY A 174 -7.55 -24.50 18.95
CA GLY A 174 -6.40 -23.93 18.24
C GLY A 174 -5.31 -23.55 19.22
N LEU A 175 -4.07 -23.60 18.79
CA LEU A 175 -2.89 -23.26 19.59
C LEU A 175 -2.20 -21.97 19.14
N GLU A 176 -2.67 -21.34 18.08
CA GLU A 176 -2.02 -20.18 17.45
C GLU A 176 -1.95 -18.98 18.39
N GLU A 177 -2.97 -18.75 19.19
CA GLU A 177 -2.96 -17.69 20.20
C GLU A 177 -1.92 -17.95 21.30
N GLU A 178 -1.83 -19.19 21.80
CA GLU A 178 -0.91 -19.54 22.88
C GLU A 178 0.54 -19.62 22.40
N GLN A 179 0.76 -20.13 21.19
CA GLN A 179 2.10 -20.41 20.67
C GLN A 179 2.70 -19.26 19.87
N ILE A 180 1.90 -18.38 19.31
CA ILE A 180 2.37 -17.31 18.42
C ILE A 180 1.91 -15.92 18.91
N ILE A 181 0.59 -15.72 19.05
CA ILE A 181 0.06 -14.36 19.23
C ILE A 181 0.40 -13.80 20.61
N LYS A 182 0.10 -14.52 21.67
CA LYS A 182 0.39 -14.11 23.06
C LYS A 182 1.87 -13.88 23.31
N PRO A 183 2.79 -14.81 22.95
CA PRO A 183 4.22 -14.59 23.12
C PRO A 183 4.75 -13.33 22.44
N VAL A 184 4.31 -13.04 21.21
CA VAL A 184 4.70 -11.82 20.51
C VAL A 184 4.20 -10.57 21.23
N ILE A 185 2.94 -10.56 21.66
CA ILE A 185 2.37 -9.42 22.41
C ILE A 185 3.12 -9.17 23.71
N GLU A 186 3.42 -10.23 24.46
CA GLU A 186 4.17 -10.15 25.72
C GLU A 186 5.61 -9.65 25.50
N SER A 187 6.28 -10.17 24.48
CA SER A 187 7.63 -9.72 24.10
C SER A 187 7.64 -8.23 23.77
N LEU A 188 6.69 -7.77 22.97
CA LEU A 188 6.58 -6.36 22.58
C LEU A 188 6.23 -5.45 23.78
N LYS A 189 5.37 -5.88 24.69
CA LYS A 189 5.10 -5.16 25.95
C LYS A 189 6.36 -5.00 26.79
N ASN A 190 7.11 -6.06 26.96
CA ASN A 190 8.33 -6.05 27.75
C ASN A 190 9.44 -5.18 27.13
N SER A 191 9.41 -4.97 25.83
CA SER A 191 10.33 -4.06 25.12
C SER A 191 9.95 -2.56 25.21
N GLY A 192 8.88 -2.22 25.91
CA GLY A 192 8.42 -0.85 26.11
C GLY A 192 7.64 -0.28 24.93
N LEU A 193 7.09 -1.10 24.06
CA LEU A 193 6.30 -0.67 22.93
C LEU A 193 4.88 -0.20 23.32
N TRP A 194 4.39 -0.57 24.50
CA TRP A 194 3.05 -0.30 25.07
C TRP A 194 3.12 0.50 26.34
#